data_2827cc023c0690360c85fae893d704da
#
_entry.id   2827cc023c0690360c85fae893d704da
#
_cell.length_a   1.000
_cell.length_b   1.000
_cell.length_c   1.000
_cell.angle_alpha   90.00
_cell.angle_beta   90.00
_cell.angle_gamma   90.00
#
_symmetry.space_group_name_H-M   'P 1'
#
loop_
_entity.id
_entity.type
_entity.pdbx_description
1 polymer ?
#
loop_
_entity_poly.entity_id
_entity_poly.type
_entity_poly.pdbx_seq_one_letter_code
_entity_poly.pdbx_strand_id
1 'polypeptide(L)'
;MKLYIFPDQSDMYFPGTIFYLFHHFFPVFKPGQSDDIDKGGTLRLGNYPCVIQPGTQMEHCYQRSVIQERHRHRYELNNQYRELLTDAGLVISGTSPDGRLAETIELADHPFYIGVQFHPEFTSRPNRPHPLFQGFISAAFHENTKQEE
;
A
#
# COMPACT_ATOMS: atom_id res chain seq x y z
N MET A 1 9.23 -12.50 3.57
CA MET A 1 8.99 -11.44 2.57
C MET A 1 7.51 -11.32 2.30
N LYS A 2 6.91 -10.15 2.33
CA LYS A 2 5.45 -9.99 2.25
C LYS A 2 5.11 -8.76 1.41
N LEU A 3 4.35 -8.95 0.34
CA LEU A 3 3.63 -7.89 -0.36
C LEU A 3 2.22 -7.84 0.22
N TYR A 4 1.85 -6.73 0.82
CA TYR A 4 0.52 -6.55 1.36
C TYR A 4 -0.32 -5.68 0.41
N ILE A 5 -1.35 -6.29 -0.12
CA ILE A 5 -2.47 -5.62 -0.76
C ILE A 5 -3.56 -5.59 0.30
N PHE A 6 -4.09 -4.44 0.66
CA PHE A 6 -5.15 -4.33 1.65
C PHE A 6 -6.49 -4.66 1.00
N PRO A 7 -7.00 -5.88 1.12
CA PRO A 7 -8.30 -6.23 0.57
C PRO A 7 -9.43 -5.62 1.42
N ASP A 8 -10.57 -5.41 0.79
CA ASP A 8 -11.81 -5.10 1.47
C ASP A 8 -12.17 -6.21 2.49
N GLN A 9 -12.78 -5.85 3.58
CA GLN A 9 -12.91 -6.52 4.88
C GLN A 9 -13.38 -7.98 4.94
N SER A 10 -13.61 -8.68 3.85
CA SER A 10 -14.35 -9.95 3.96
C SER A 10 -13.52 -11.21 4.16
N ASP A 11 -12.23 -11.29 3.78
CA ASP A 11 -11.63 -12.61 3.58
C ASP A 11 -10.14 -12.78 3.91
N MET A 12 -9.55 -12.22 4.99
CA MET A 12 -8.22 -12.71 5.32
C MET A 12 -7.91 -12.81 6.82
N TYR A 13 -7.90 -14.06 7.29
CA TYR A 13 -7.31 -14.50 8.54
C TYR A 13 -5.81 -14.77 8.34
N PHE A 14 -4.94 -13.90 8.89
CA PHE A 14 -3.50 -14.17 8.96
C PHE A 14 -2.99 -14.07 10.40
N PRO A 15 -2.19 -15.03 10.86
CA PRO A 15 -1.61 -14.99 12.20
C PRO A 15 -0.38 -14.06 12.21
N GLY A 16 -0.52 -12.89 12.78
CA GLY A 16 0.58 -11.95 12.99
C GLY A 16 0.11 -10.64 13.61
N THR A 17 0.62 -10.30 14.78
CA THR A 17 0.15 -9.24 15.69
C THR A 17 0.10 -7.83 15.04
N ILE A 18 0.92 -7.57 14.03
CA ILE A 18 0.98 -6.26 13.35
C ILE A 18 -0.24 -6.05 12.43
N PHE A 19 -0.75 -7.12 11.81
CA PHE A 19 -1.91 -7.03 10.91
C PHE A 19 -3.22 -6.75 11.67
N TYR A 20 -3.34 -7.25 12.91
CA TYR A 20 -4.50 -7.01 13.75
C TYR A 20 -4.62 -5.55 14.20
N LEU A 21 -3.47 -4.86 14.39
CA LEU A 21 -3.45 -3.44 14.70
C LEU A 21 -3.98 -2.58 13.53
N PHE A 22 -3.61 -2.90 12.30
CA PHE A 22 -4.04 -2.14 11.13
C PHE A 22 -5.56 -2.21 10.91
N HIS A 23 -6.16 -3.36 11.15
CA HIS A 23 -7.58 -3.58 10.87
C HIS A 23 -8.54 -2.95 11.90
N HIS A 24 -8.12 -2.82 13.16
CA HIS A 24 -8.99 -2.34 14.26
C HIS A 24 -8.77 -0.87 14.64
N PHE A 25 -7.60 -0.31 14.33
CA PHE A 25 -7.22 1.01 14.83
C PHE A 25 -7.22 2.11 13.77
N PHE A 26 -7.24 1.80 12.47
CA PHE A 26 -6.95 2.77 11.43
C PHE A 26 -8.04 3.13 10.41
N PRO A 27 -9.23 2.53 10.37
CA PRO A 27 -10.22 2.96 9.39
C PRO A 27 -10.76 4.35 9.75
N VAL A 28 -10.49 5.31 8.90
CA VAL A 28 -11.14 6.62 8.94
C VAL A 28 -11.85 6.84 7.62
N PHE A 29 -13.10 7.23 7.72
CA PHE A 29 -13.85 7.68 6.57
C PHE A 29 -13.22 8.94 5.98
N LYS A 30 -13.22 9.05 4.67
CA LYS A 30 -12.91 10.31 4.00
C LYS A 30 -13.89 11.40 4.46
N PRO A 31 -13.49 12.68 4.41
CA PRO A 31 -14.44 13.77 4.59
C PRO A 31 -15.66 13.58 3.67
N GLY A 32 -16.86 13.59 4.26
CA GLY A 32 -18.11 13.31 3.54
C GLY A 32 -18.56 11.85 3.51
N GLN A 33 -17.80 10.92 4.10
CA GLN A 33 -18.23 9.54 4.34
C GLN A 33 -18.72 9.37 5.79
N SER A 34 -19.88 8.74 5.95
CA SER A 34 -20.37 8.24 7.24
C SER A 34 -21.10 6.91 6.99
N ASP A 35 -21.40 6.17 8.06
CA ASP A 35 -22.16 4.93 7.94
C ASP A 35 -23.59 5.13 7.42
N ASP A 36 -24.10 6.38 7.53
CA ASP A 36 -25.45 6.78 7.13
C ASP A 36 -25.52 7.27 5.67
N ILE A 37 -24.39 7.43 4.97
CA ILE A 37 -24.34 7.90 3.58
C ILE A 37 -24.33 6.70 2.64
N ASP A 38 -25.11 6.79 1.57
CA ASP A 38 -25.11 5.81 0.48
C ASP A 38 -23.69 5.68 -0.10
N LYS A 39 -23.09 4.50 0.12
CA LYS A 39 -21.65 4.23 -0.05
C LYS A 39 -21.19 4.25 -1.51
N GLY A 40 -22.12 4.28 -2.47
CA GLY A 40 -21.82 4.20 -3.89
C GLY A 40 -21.08 5.42 -4.48
N GLY A 41 -21.33 6.63 -3.96
CA GLY A 41 -20.75 7.88 -4.49
C GLY A 41 -19.47 8.34 -3.79
N THR A 42 -19.16 7.80 -2.61
CA THR A 42 -18.04 8.25 -1.76
C THR A 42 -16.88 7.29 -1.69
N LEU A 43 -17.05 6.07 -2.20
CA LEU A 43 -15.98 5.07 -2.31
C LEU A 43 -14.91 5.49 -3.31
N ARG A 44 -13.70 5.08 -3.04
CA ARG A 44 -12.58 5.27 -3.95
C ARG A 44 -12.59 4.16 -5.01
N LEU A 45 -13.27 4.42 -6.11
CA LEU A 45 -13.37 3.52 -7.27
C LEU A 45 -12.72 4.15 -8.49
N GLY A 46 -11.84 3.41 -9.17
CA GLY A 46 -11.18 3.86 -10.39
C GLY A 46 -9.73 4.24 -10.20
N ASN A 47 -9.18 4.98 -11.16
CA ASN A 47 -7.77 5.39 -11.17
C ASN A 47 -7.57 6.68 -10.38
N TYR A 48 -6.58 6.67 -9.50
CA TYR A 48 -6.18 7.84 -8.73
C TYR A 48 -4.68 8.03 -8.80
N PRO A 49 -4.20 9.29 -8.82
CA PRO A 49 -2.78 9.58 -8.81
C PRO A 49 -2.18 9.32 -7.43
N CYS A 50 -0.96 8.77 -7.44
CA CYS A 50 -0.11 8.63 -6.27
C CYS A 50 1.24 9.30 -6.56
N VAL A 51 1.67 10.20 -5.70
CA VAL A 51 2.98 10.84 -5.72
C VAL A 51 3.93 9.98 -4.90
N ILE A 52 4.99 9.50 -5.54
CA ILE A 52 5.99 8.61 -4.92
C ILE A 52 7.07 9.44 -4.24
N GLN A 53 7.43 9.04 -3.03
CA GLN A 53 8.52 9.63 -2.25
C GLN A 53 9.87 9.19 -2.84
N PRO A 54 10.80 10.11 -3.14
CA PRO A 54 12.14 9.76 -3.59
C PRO A 54 12.93 8.91 -2.59
N GLY A 55 13.80 8.03 -3.10
CA GLY A 55 14.66 7.16 -2.28
C GLY A 55 13.97 5.94 -1.70
N THR A 56 12.73 5.65 -2.11
CA THR A 56 11.92 4.54 -1.60
C THR A 56 11.97 3.31 -2.52
N GLN A 57 11.59 2.14 -1.99
CA GLN A 57 11.41 0.93 -2.81
C GLN A 57 10.31 1.12 -3.86
N MET A 58 9.31 1.92 -3.55
CA MET A 58 8.28 2.33 -4.52
C MET A 58 8.89 3.05 -5.71
N GLU A 59 9.75 4.05 -5.48
CA GLU A 59 10.45 4.74 -6.58
C GLU A 59 11.32 3.77 -7.38
N HIS A 60 12.05 2.88 -6.69
CA HIS A 60 12.86 1.87 -7.37
C HIS A 60 12.03 0.95 -8.29
N CYS A 61 10.86 0.52 -7.85
CA CYS A 61 9.97 -0.34 -8.64
C CYS A 61 9.38 0.38 -9.86
N TYR A 62 8.89 1.60 -9.68
CA TYR A 62 8.15 2.31 -10.72
C TYR A 62 9.01 3.21 -11.60
N GLN A 63 10.13 3.72 -11.09
CA GLN A 63 11.03 4.69 -11.74
C GLN A 63 10.28 5.93 -12.26
N ARG A 64 9.33 6.39 -11.47
CA ARG A 64 8.45 7.54 -11.74
C ARG A 64 8.09 8.23 -10.42
N SER A 65 7.97 9.55 -10.48
CA SER A 65 7.54 10.36 -9.32
C SER A 65 6.02 10.38 -9.11
N VAL A 66 5.24 10.11 -10.17
CA VAL A 66 3.78 10.07 -10.11
C VAL A 66 3.28 8.86 -10.91
N ILE A 67 2.38 8.11 -10.32
CA ILE A 67 1.73 6.95 -10.92
C ILE A 67 0.21 7.09 -10.90
N GLN A 68 -0.47 6.30 -11.71
CA GLN A 68 -1.93 6.17 -11.71
C GLN A 68 -2.28 4.72 -11.41
N GLU A 69 -2.98 4.49 -10.31
CA GLU A 69 -3.34 3.14 -9.89
C GLU A 69 -4.82 3.01 -9.57
N ARG A 70 -5.31 1.78 -9.72
CA ARG A 70 -6.72 1.49 -9.57
C ARG A 70 -7.10 1.11 -8.14
N HIS A 71 -8.08 1.82 -7.58
CA HIS A 71 -8.58 1.66 -6.22
C HIS A 71 -10.00 1.10 -6.20
N ARG A 72 -10.32 0.40 -5.09
CA ARG A 72 -11.69 -0.08 -4.76
C ARG A 72 -11.89 -0.22 -3.26
N HIS A 73 -11.48 0.77 -2.49
CA HIS A 73 -11.57 0.72 -1.03
C HIS A 73 -12.36 1.91 -0.46
N ARG A 74 -12.91 1.70 0.76
CA ARG A 74 -13.67 2.73 1.48
C ARG A 74 -12.91 3.36 2.63
N TYR A 75 -11.92 2.67 3.17
CA TYR A 75 -11.16 3.11 4.33
C TYR A 75 -9.80 3.64 3.90
N GLU A 76 -9.28 4.58 4.68
CA GLU A 76 -7.96 5.18 4.50
C GLU A 76 -7.15 5.04 5.79
N LEU A 77 -5.84 5.20 5.70
CA LEU A 77 -5.00 5.32 6.88
C LEU A 77 -5.41 6.55 7.70
N ASN A 78 -5.66 6.36 9.00
CA ASN A 78 -5.96 7.48 9.89
C ASN A 78 -4.70 8.33 10.11
N ASN A 79 -4.72 9.58 9.65
CA ASN A 79 -3.60 10.51 9.76
C ASN A 79 -3.17 10.80 11.22
N GLN A 80 -4.04 10.59 12.21
CA GLN A 80 -3.68 10.73 13.62
C GLN A 80 -2.58 9.75 14.07
N TYR A 81 -2.44 8.62 13.38
CA TYR A 81 -1.42 7.61 13.65
C TYR A 81 -0.19 7.73 12.75
N ARG A 82 -0.19 8.66 11.80
CA ARG A 82 0.86 8.80 10.80
C ARG A 82 2.23 9.02 11.43
N GLU A 83 2.32 9.97 12.36
CA GLU A 83 3.53 10.29 13.09
C GLU A 83 4.01 9.10 13.94
N LEU A 84 3.10 8.51 14.72
CA LEU A 84 3.40 7.31 15.52
C LEU A 84 3.96 6.15 14.68
N LEU A 85 3.41 5.93 13.51
CA LEU A 85 3.85 4.85 12.62
C LEU A 85 5.21 5.16 11.99
N THR A 86 5.45 6.42 11.59
CA THR A 86 6.74 6.83 11.04
C THR A 86 7.85 6.79 12.11
N ASP A 87 7.56 7.18 13.33
CA ASP A 87 8.49 7.05 14.47
C ASP A 87 8.82 5.58 14.78
N ALA A 88 7.90 4.68 14.50
CA ALA A 88 8.12 3.24 14.62
C ALA A 88 8.83 2.61 13.41
N GLY A 89 9.32 3.41 12.45
CA GLY A 89 10.09 2.95 11.30
C GLY A 89 9.28 2.67 10.03
N LEU A 90 7.98 2.99 10.01
CA LEU A 90 7.18 2.90 8.78
C LEU A 90 7.47 4.11 7.89
N VAL A 91 7.78 3.87 6.63
CA VAL A 91 7.97 4.91 5.62
C VAL A 91 6.68 5.07 4.81
N ILE A 92 6.16 6.30 4.72
CA ILE A 92 5.09 6.61 3.78
C ILE A 92 5.72 6.89 2.43
N SER A 93 5.75 5.89 1.58
CA SER A 93 6.44 5.90 0.29
C SER A 93 5.61 6.47 -0.86
N GLY A 94 4.33 6.75 -0.63
CA GLY A 94 3.46 7.41 -1.61
C GLY A 94 2.23 8.04 -0.98
N THR A 95 1.81 9.17 -1.56
CA THR A 95 0.66 9.94 -1.08
C THR A 95 -0.25 10.39 -2.22
N SER A 96 -1.47 10.80 -1.87
CA SER A 96 -2.29 11.61 -2.77
C SER A 96 -1.57 12.91 -3.14
N PRO A 97 -1.90 13.58 -4.28
CA PRO A 97 -1.22 14.80 -4.72
C PRO A 97 -1.25 15.95 -3.71
N ASP A 98 -2.27 16.01 -2.86
CA ASP A 98 -2.38 16.99 -1.78
C ASP A 98 -1.65 16.56 -0.48
N GLY A 99 -0.98 15.39 -0.49
CA GLY A 99 -0.22 14.84 0.63
C GLY A 99 -1.06 14.29 1.79
N ARG A 100 -2.39 14.42 1.74
CA ARG A 100 -3.27 14.07 2.87
C ARG A 100 -3.47 12.58 3.06
N LEU A 101 -3.57 11.81 1.97
CA LEU A 101 -3.81 10.36 2.02
C LEU A 101 -2.50 9.62 1.86
N ALA A 102 -2.24 8.64 2.73
CA ALA A 102 -1.16 7.69 2.54
C ALA A 102 -1.64 6.59 1.58
N GLU A 103 -1.01 6.52 0.42
CA GLU A 103 -1.34 5.56 -0.63
C GLU A 103 -0.50 4.30 -0.55
N THR A 104 0.76 4.47 -0.14
CA THR A 104 1.72 3.38 -0.01
C THR A 104 2.60 3.57 1.21
N ILE A 105 3.00 2.45 1.79
CA ILE A 105 3.89 2.36 2.95
C ILE A 105 4.96 1.31 2.69
N GLU A 106 6.11 1.44 3.34
CA GLU A 106 7.17 0.43 3.30
C GLU A 106 7.97 0.38 4.61
N LEU A 107 8.73 -0.70 4.81
CA LEU A 107 9.74 -0.81 5.88
C LEU A 107 11.12 -0.76 5.22
N ALA A 108 11.91 0.27 5.58
CA ALA A 108 13.22 0.52 4.97
C ALA A 108 14.22 -0.64 5.23
N ASP A 109 14.17 -1.22 6.42
CA ASP A 109 15.10 -2.28 6.85
C ASP A 109 14.65 -3.70 6.42
N HIS A 110 13.59 -3.80 5.61
CA HIS A 110 13.10 -5.08 5.11
C HIS A 110 13.46 -5.26 3.64
N PRO A 111 13.91 -6.45 3.20
CA PRO A 111 14.30 -6.71 1.81
C PRO A 111 13.24 -6.32 0.78
N PHE A 112 11.96 -6.58 1.09
CA PHE A 112 10.83 -6.09 0.33
C PHE A 112 9.56 -6.14 1.18
N TYR A 113 9.15 -4.99 1.70
CA TYR A 113 7.89 -4.83 2.40
C TYR A 113 7.21 -3.56 1.91
N ILE A 114 6.19 -3.71 1.07
CA ILE A 114 5.39 -2.61 0.54
C ILE A 114 3.91 -2.91 0.78
N GLY A 115 3.21 -1.97 1.39
CA GLY A 115 1.77 -1.98 1.52
C GLY A 115 1.15 -0.88 0.64
N VAL A 116 0.05 -1.19 -0.05
CA VAL A 116 -0.60 -0.25 -0.96
C VAL A 116 -2.11 -0.23 -0.73
N GLN A 117 -2.74 0.92 -0.98
CA GLN A 117 -4.19 1.10 -0.94
C GLN A 117 -4.87 0.68 -2.26
N PHE A 118 -4.14 0.77 -3.36
CA PHE A 118 -4.63 0.37 -4.67
C PHE A 118 -4.46 -1.14 -4.90
N HIS A 119 -4.96 -1.63 -6.03
CA HIS A 119 -4.99 -3.03 -6.40
C HIS A 119 -4.09 -3.32 -7.61
N PRO A 120 -2.81 -3.69 -7.41
CA PRO A 120 -1.85 -3.97 -8.49
C PRO A 120 -2.32 -5.04 -9.48
N GLU A 121 -3.10 -6.01 -9.00
CA GLU A 121 -3.61 -7.11 -9.83
C GLU A 121 -4.52 -6.63 -10.97
N PHE A 122 -5.17 -5.49 -10.83
CA PHE A 122 -6.04 -4.95 -11.89
C PHE A 122 -5.28 -4.48 -13.13
N THR A 123 -4.04 -4.09 -12.96
CA THR A 123 -3.18 -3.58 -14.05
C THR A 123 -2.09 -4.56 -14.44
N SER A 124 -1.91 -5.66 -13.71
CA SER A 124 -0.95 -6.74 -14.03
C SER A 124 -1.44 -7.64 -15.16
N ARG A 125 -0.51 -8.10 -16.00
CA ARG A 125 -0.76 -9.06 -17.08
C ARG A 125 0.40 -10.06 -17.17
N PRO A 126 0.21 -11.30 -17.68
CA PRO A 126 1.28 -12.28 -17.80
C PRO A 126 2.51 -11.80 -18.60
N ASN A 127 2.27 -11.02 -19.65
CA ASN A 127 3.32 -10.46 -20.52
C ASN A 127 3.75 -9.03 -20.12
N ARG A 128 3.16 -8.46 -19.09
CA ARG A 128 3.47 -7.15 -18.52
C ARG A 128 3.10 -7.15 -17.04
N PRO A 129 3.88 -7.85 -16.22
CA PRO A 129 3.60 -7.90 -14.79
C PRO A 129 3.74 -6.51 -14.15
N HIS A 130 2.96 -6.28 -13.12
CA HIS A 130 2.98 -5.03 -12.39
C HIS A 130 4.35 -4.80 -11.72
N PRO A 131 4.87 -3.55 -11.66
CA PRO A 131 6.18 -3.24 -11.10
C PRO A 131 6.42 -3.79 -9.69
N LEU A 132 5.41 -3.74 -8.82
CA LEU A 132 5.52 -4.27 -7.46
C LEU A 132 5.65 -5.80 -7.43
N PHE A 133 5.00 -6.51 -8.34
CA PHE A 133 5.17 -7.97 -8.44
C PHE A 133 6.55 -8.34 -8.96
N GLN A 134 7.08 -7.56 -9.92
CA GLN A 134 8.46 -7.74 -10.40
C GLN A 134 9.47 -7.49 -9.27
N GLY A 135 9.33 -6.37 -8.54
CA GLY A 135 10.20 -6.05 -7.40
C GLY A 135 10.17 -7.11 -6.32
N PHE A 136 8.96 -7.62 -5.97
CA PHE A 136 8.79 -8.68 -5.01
C PHE A 136 9.52 -9.98 -5.40
N ILE A 137 9.35 -10.43 -6.64
CA ILE A 137 10.00 -11.65 -7.14
C ILE A 137 11.52 -11.46 -7.21
N SER A 138 11.98 -10.30 -7.69
CA SER A 138 13.42 -9.98 -7.73
C SER A 138 14.06 -10.03 -6.34
N ALA A 139 13.44 -9.41 -5.35
CA ALA A 139 13.93 -9.45 -3.97
C ALA A 139 13.93 -10.89 -3.40
N ALA A 140 12.93 -11.72 -3.76
CA ALA A 140 12.88 -13.12 -3.37
C ALA A 140 14.08 -13.92 -3.88
N PHE A 141 14.43 -13.71 -5.14
CA PHE A 141 15.60 -14.38 -5.74
C PHE A 141 16.90 -13.97 -5.04
N HIS A 142 17.08 -12.67 -4.79
CA HIS A 142 18.29 -12.17 -4.13
C HIS A 142 18.46 -12.69 -2.70
N GLU A 143 17.38 -12.85 -1.94
CA GLU A 143 17.46 -13.41 -0.59
C GLU A 143 17.75 -14.91 -0.59
N ASN A 144 17.26 -15.68 -1.56
CA ASN A 144 17.59 -17.10 -1.67
C ASN A 144 19.05 -17.32 -2.02
N THR A 145 19.64 -16.53 -2.92
CA THR A 145 21.05 -16.67 -3.29
C THR A 145 22.01 -16.33 -2.15
N LYS A 146 21.66 -15.42 -1.24
CA LYS A 146 22.46 -15.13 -0.04
C LYS A 146 22.46 -16.24 1.02
N GLN A 147 21.48 -17.12 1.00
CA GLN A 147 21.38 -18.24 1.96
C GLN A 147 22.15 -19.48 1.50
N GLU A 148 22.57 -19.52 0.24
CA GLU A 148 23.34 -20.63 -0.35
C GLU A 148 24.88 -20.39 -0.34
N GLU A 149 25.32 -19.20 0.05
CA GLU A 149 26.73 -18.84 0.30
C GLU A 149 27.09 -18.95 1.80
#